data_425247d2db6c5568056e6c938ba4b982
#
_entry.id   425247d2db6c5568056e6c938ba4b982
#
_cell.length_a   1.000
_cell.length_b   1.000
_cell.length_c   1.000
_cell.angle_alpha   90.00
_cell.angle_beta   90.00
_cell.angle_gamma   90.00
#
_symmetry.space_group_name_H-M   'P 1'
#
loop_
_entity.id
_entity.type
_entity.pdbx_description
1 polymer ?
#
loop_
_entity_poly.entity_id
_entity_poly.type
_entity_poly.pdbx_seq_one_letter_code
_entity_poly.pdbx_strand_id
1 'polypeptide(L)'
;IPEDADLKQEVFAAIGADKDPVTANNAFNYQYGRWNVIVWSYLNQFLDKGVKPWVRLDSQYNKTYGGAVWNDRIKLAVRSSLDDNTDANVWRGRSRFNATFNDWRFAAVGGMKGGKALKA
;
A
#
# COMPACT_ATOMS: atom_id res chain seq x y z
N ILE A 1 -1.38 -2.22 5.46
CA ILE A 1 -2.48 -2.17 6.44
C ILE A 1 -2.98 -0.74 6.60
N PRO A 2 -4.28 -0.51 6.93
CA PRO A 2 -4.80 0.79 7.31
C PRO A 2 -4.18 1.27 8.62
N GLU A 3 -4.35 2.54 8.93
CA GLU A 3 -3.89 3.12 10.19
C GLU A 3 -4.92 2.85 11.29
N ASP A 4 -4.74 1.73 12.00
CA ASP A 4 -5.53 1.30 13.15
C ASP A 4 -4.55 0.78 14.23
N ALA A 5 -4.71 1.25 15.47
CA ALA A 5 -3.76 0.95 16.55
C ALA A 5 -3.77 -0.53 16.93
N ASP A 6 -4.95 -1.13 17.02
CA ASP A 6 -5.10 -2.54 17.42
C ASP A 6 -4.54 -3.46 16.33
N LEU A 7 -4.90 -3.19 15.06
CA LEU A 7 -4.39 -3.98 13.94
C LEU A 7 -2.86 -3.85 13.80
N LYS A 8 -2.31 -2.68 14.02
CA LYS A 8 -0.85 -2.50 14.06
C LYS A 8 -0.22 -3.35 15.15
N GLN A 9 -0.77 -3.31 16.36
CA GLN A 9 -0.25 -4.08 17.48
C GLN A 9 -0.29 -5.59 17.19
N GLU A 10 -1.41 -6.10 16.69
CA GLU A 10 -1.55 -7.51 16.31
C GLU A 10 -0.55 -7.94 15.22
N VAL A 11 -0.42 -7.14 14.16
CA VAL A 11 0.50 -7.44 13.06
C VAL A 11 1.95 -7.41 13.53
N PHE A 12 2.35 -6.38 14.28
CA PHE A 12 3.73 -6.29 14.80
C PHE A 12 4.03 -7.36 15.86
N ALA A 13 3.05 -7.77 16.67
CA ALA A 13 3.22 -8.89 17.57
C ALA A 13 3.43 -10.20 16.81
N ALA A 14 2.70 -10.41 15.70
CA ALA A 14 2.80 -11.64 14.92
C ALA A 14 4.11 -11.77 14.12
N ILE A 15 4.66 -10.67 13.61
CA ILE A 15 5.79 -10.70 12.66
C ILE A 15 7.06 -10.02 13.18
N GLY A 16 6.95 -9.21 14.23
CA GLY A 16 8.06 -8.45 14.80
C GLY A 16 8.84 -9.17 15.89
N ALA A 17 8.31 -10.25 16.46
CA ALA A 17 8.96 -11.03 17.49
C ALA A 17 9.70 -12.23 16.90
N ASP A 18 10.92 -12.50 17.38
CA ASP A 18 11.72 -13.66 16.97
C ASP A 18 11.15 -14.99 17.50
N LYS A 19 10.36 -14.92 18.57
CA LYS A 19 9.67 -16.05 19.19
C LYS A 19 8.17 -15.92 19.01
N ASP A 20 7.48 -17.06 18.92
CA ASP A 20 6.03 -17.08 18.82
C ASP A 20 5.40 -16.51 20.11
N PRO A 21 4.64 -15.41 20.04
CA PRO A 21 4.04 -14.78 21.22
C PRO A 21 2.94 -15.61 21.87
N VAL A 22 2.41 -16.63 21.19
CA VAL A 22 1.27 -17.43 21.65
C VAL A 22 1.71 -18.72 22.34
N THR A 23 2.93 -19.18 22.14
CA THR A 23 3.40 -20.45 22.69
C THR A 23 4.23 -20.29 23.95
N ALA A 24 3.85 -21.00 25.03
CA ALA A 24 4.61 -21.08 26.29
C ALA A 24 6.05 -21.63 26.11
N ASN A 25 6.32 -22.34 25.01
CA ASN A 25 7.57 -23.02 24.73
C ASN A 25 8.61 -22.17 23.97
N ASN A 26 8.37 -20.88 23.78
CA ASN A 26 9.28 -20.00 23.01
C ASN A 26 9.64 -20.56 21.61
N ALA A 27 8.69 -21.17 20.90
CA ALA A 27 8.90 -21.69 19.57
C ALA A 27 9.36 -20.57 18.62
N PHE A 28 10.18 -20.97 17.64
CA PHE A 28 10.71 -20.03 16.65
C PHE A 28 9.58 -19.47 15.76
N ASN A 29 9.54 -18.16 15.60
CA ASN A 29 8.58 -17.50 14.73
C ASN A 29 9.07 -17.46 13.29
N TYR A 30 8.53 -18.31 12.42
CA TYR A 30 8.86 -18.37 11.00
C TYR A 30 8.52 -17.09 10.22
N GLN A 31 7.67 -16.22 10.75
CA GLN A 31 7.26 -14.98 10.10
C GLN A 31 8.19 -13.81 10.42
N TYR A 32 9.04 -13.96 11.42
CA TYR A 32 9.98 -12.93 11.82
C TYR A 32 10.88 -12.48 10.68
N GLY A 33 10.92 -11.18 10.43
CA GLY A 33 11.77 -10.57 9.42
C GLY A 33 11.43 -10.85 7.96
N ARG A 34 10.35 -11.61 7.67
CA ARG A 34 9.95 -11.95 6.30
C ARG A 34 9.11 -10.86 5.63
N TRP A 35 8.48 -10.00 6.40
CA TRP A 35 7.48 -9.06 5.90
C TRP A 35 7.91 -7.63 6.13
N ASN A 36 7.72 -6.79 5.11
CA ASN A 36 7.81 -5.35 5.24
C ASN A 36 6.39 -4.79 5.44
N VAL A 37 6.11 -4.25 6.63
CA VAL A 37 4.79 -3.69 6.96
C VAL A 37 4.71 -2.26 6.48
N ILE A 38 3.74 -2.00 5.62
CA ILE A 38 3.39 -0.66 5.16
C ILE A 38 2.07 -0.25 5.81
N VAL A 39 2.09 0.80 6.61
CA VAL A 39 0.89 1.44 7.16
C VAL A 39 0.51 2.59 6.26
N TRP A 40 -0.71 2.56 5.75
CA TRP A 40 -1.19 3.56 4.80
C TRP A 40 -2.51 4.17 5.26
N SER A 41 -2.46 5.39 5.81
CA SER A 41 -3.59 6.10 6.40
C SER A 41 -4.71 6.42 5.40
N TYR A 42 -4.38 6.60 4.12
CA TYR A 42 -5.38 6.86 3.08
C TYR A 42 -6.39 5.72 2.91
N LEU A 43 -6.02 4.47 3.26
CA LEU A 43 -6.96 3.36 3.21
C LEU A 43 -8.19 3.58 4.10
N ASN A 44 -8.04 4.31 5.20
CA ASN A 44 -9.14 4.56 6.14
C ASN A 44 -10.30 5.33 5.50
N GLN A 45 -10.05 6.10 4.44
CA GLN A 45 -11.08 6.86 3.73
C GLN A 45 -12.05 5.96 2.95
N PHE A 46 -11.59 4.77 2.56
CA PHE A 46 -12.34 3.81 1.73
C PHE A 46 -12.94 2.66 2.53
N LEU A 47 -12.75 2.65 3.85
CA LEU A 47 -13.19 1.57 4.72
C LEU A 47 -14.46 1.95 5.48
N ASP A 48 -15.33 0.96 5.66
CA ASP A 48 -16.45 1.10 6.59
C ASP A 48 -15.96 1.02 8.04
N LYS A 49 -16.69 1.68 8.95
CA LYS A 49 -16.35 1.68 10.38
C LYS A 49 -16.26 0.26 10.93
N GLY A 50 -15.14 -0.06 11.55
CA GLY A 50 -14.89 -1.37 12.17
C GLY A 50 -14.40 -2.47 11.21
N VAL A 51 -14.15 -2.14 9.94
CA VAL A 51 -13.50 -3.06 9.01
C VAL A 51 -11.99 -2.84 9.08
N LYS A 52 -11.25 -3.90 9.36
CA LYS A 52 -9.79 -3.89 9.53
C LYS A 52 -9.14 -4.82 8.50
N PRO A 53 -9.10 -4.44 7.21
CA PRO A 53 -8.51 -5.28 6.19
C PRO A 53 -6.98 -5.23 6.25
N TRP A 54 -6.37 -6.31 5.81
CA TRP A 54 -4.96 -6.34 5.50
C TRP A 54 -4.75 -6.82 4.07
N VAL A 55 -3.72 -6.32 3.44
CA VAL A 55 -3.33 -6.72 2.08
C VAL A 55 -1.90 -7.24 2.14
N ARG A 56 -1.68 -8.42 1.60
CA ARG A 56 -0.37 -9.00 1.39
C ARG A 56 -0.03 -8.92 -0.08
N LEU A 57 1.14 -8.37 -0.40
CA LEU A 57 1.63 -8.24 -1.76
C LEU A 57 2.92 -9.04 -1.92
N ASP A 58 2.99 -9.84 -2.97
CA ASP A 58 4.23 -10.51 -3.38
C ASP A 58 4.95 -9.64 -4.43
N SER A 59 5.97 -8.93 -3.97
CA SER A 59 6.75 -8.04 -4.82
C SER A 59 7.59 -8.79 -5.86
N GLN A 60 8.05 -10.01 -5.53
CA GLN A 60 8.85 -10.83 -6.43
C GLN A 60 7.99 -11.35 -7.59
N TYR A 61 6.80 -11.87 -7.26
CA TYR A 61 5.83 -12.28 -8.28
C TYR A 61 5.44 -11.10 -9.17
N ASN A 62 5.12 -9.96 -8.57
CA ASN A 62 4.76 -8.77 -9.32
C ASN A 62 5.87 -8.30 -10.27
N LYS A 63 7.13 -8.35 -9.83
CA LYS A 63 8.28 -8.00 -10.67
C LYS A 63 8.45 -8.95 -11.85
N THR A 64 8.19 -10.24 -11.65
CA THR A 64 8.40 -11.27 -12.68
C THR A 64 7.27 -11.27 -13.71
N TYR A 65 6.03 -11.13 -13.26
CA TYR A 65 4.83 -11.31 -14.10
C TYR A 65 4.05 -10.02 -14.38
N GLY A 66 4.47 -8.88 -13.84
CA GLY A 66 3.82 -7.59 -14.10
C GLY A 66 2.37 -7.53 -13.66
N GLY A 67 2.05 -8.07 -12.46
CA GLY A 67 0.67 -8.09 -11.96
C GLY A 67 0.07 -6.70 -11.79
N ALA A 68 0.82 -5.79 -11.18
CA ALA A 68 0.49 -4.36 -11.12
C ALA A 68 1.62 -3.57 -11.78
N VAL A 69 1.28 -2.75 -12.75
CA VAL A 69 2.24 -1.98 -13.52
C VAL A 69 1.90 -0.50 -13.47
N TRP A 70 2.90 0.32 -13.16
CA TRP A 70 2.84 1.76 -13.27
C TRP A 70 3.48 2.20 -14.57
N ASN A 71 2.72 2.91 -15.41
CA ASN A 71 3.18 3.38 -16.71
C ASN A 71 3.24 4.90 -16.74
N ASP A 72 4.44 5.45 -16.82
CA ASP A 72 4.65 6.88 -17.04
C ASP A 72 4.70 7.18 -18.55
N ARG A 73 3.61 7.72 -19.08
CA ARG A 73 3.60 8.19 -20.47
C ARG A 73 4.36 9.50 -20.63
N ILE A 74 4.21 10.41 -19.66
CA ILE A 74 4.95 11.66 -19.58
C ILE A 74 5.41 11.81 -18.13
N LYS A 75 6.73 11.79 -17.94
CA LYS A 75 7.34 12.06 -16.63
C LYS A 75 7.02 13.49 -16.20
N LEU A 76 7.00 13.74 -14.90
CA LEU A 76 6.77 15.07 -14.37
C LEU A 76 7.81 16.06 -14.96
N ALA A 77 7.31 16.99 -15.75
CA ALA A 77 8.09 18.10 -16.28
C ALA A 77 7.53 19.41 -15.72
N VAL A 78 8.38 20.19 -15.07
CA VAL A 78 8.04 21.51 -14.53
C VAL A 78 8.68 22.55 -15.38
N ARG A 79 7.91 23.55 -15.81
CA ARG A 79 8.38 24.69 -16.58
C ARG A 79 7.96 25.98 -15.88
N SER A 80 8.85 26.97 -15.86
CA SER A 80 8.52 28.33 -15.46
C SER A 80 8.31 29.20 -16.70
N SER A 81 7.37 30.10 -16.60
CA SER A 81 7.17 31.18 -17.58
C SER A 81 6.81 32.46 -16.86
N LEU A 82 7.28 33.60 -17.37
CA LEU A 82 6.82 34.90 -16.92
C LEU A 82 5.43 35.14 -17.53
N ASP A 83 4.51 35.66 -16.76
CA ASP A 83 3.21 36.13 -17.25
C ASP A 83 3.34 37.61 -17.57
N ASP A 84 3.28 37.97 -18.85
CA ASP A 84 3.48 39.33 -19.34
C ASP A 84 2.42 40.33 -18.83
N ASN A 85 1.29 39.83 -18.30
CA ASN A 85 0.21 40.71 -17.79
C ASN A 85 0.39 41.06 -16.31
N THR A 86 1.06 40.21 -15.54
CA THR A 86 1.15 40.36 -14.08
C THR A 86 2.57 40.42 -13.55
N ASP A 87 3.61 40.32 -14.44
CA ASP A 87 5.01 40.16 -14.07
C ASP A 87 5.27 39.02 -13.06
N ALA A 88 4.35 38.05 -12.96
CA ALA A 88 4.44 36.97 -12.06
C ALA A 88 5.11 35.72 -12.69
N ASN A 89 5.96 35.04 -11.94
CA ASN A 89 6.51 33.77 -12.37
C ASN A 89 5.46 32.66 -12.18
N VAL A 90 5.02 32.07 -13.28
CA VAL A 90 4.08 30.97 -13.30
C VAL A 90 4.82 29.65 -13.49
N TRP A 91 4.63 28.72 -12.56
CA TRP A 91 5.18 27.37 -12.62
C TRP A 91 4.09 26.39 -13.06
N ARG A 92 4.34 25.68 -14.14
CA ARG A 92 3.41 24.68 -14.69
C ARG A 92 4.03 23.31 -14.64
N GLY A 93 3.39 22.39 -13.88
CA GLY A 93 3.73 20.98 -13.84
C GLY A 93 2.85 20.17 -14.79
N ARG A 94 3.44 19.27 -15.57
CA ARG A 94 2.72 18.31 -16.40
C ARG A 94 3.27 16.91 -16.17
N SER A 95 2.38 15.97 -15.83
CA SER A 95 2.66 14.55 -15.80
C SER A 95 1.51 13.77 -16.41
N ARG A 96 1.78 12.57 -16.91
CA ARG A 96 0.76 11.67 -17.43
C ARG A 96 1.15 10.25 -17.12
N PHE A 97 0.38 9.60 -16.27
CA PHE A 97 0.63 8.23 -15.82
C PHE A 97 -0.66 7.42 -15.80
N ASN A 98 -0.51 6.12 -15.75
CA ASN A 98 -1.59 5.18 -15.58
C ASN A 98 -1.11 3.97 -14.77
N ALA A 99 -1.96 3.45 -13.89
CA ALA A 99 -1.73 2.21 -13.17
C ALA A 99 -2.68 1.14 -13.74
N THR A 100 -2.12 -0.02 -14.06
CA THR A 100 -2.88 -1.16 -14.60
C THR A 100 -2.64 -2.39 -13.75
N PHE A 101 -3.68 -3.23 -13.61
CA PHE A 101 -3.61 -4.52 -12.96
C PHE A 101 -3.83 -5.59 -14.02
N ASN A 102 -2.80 -6.37 -14.30
CA ASN A 102 -2.83 -7.43 -15.31
C ASN A 102 -3.10 -8.81 -14.69
N ASP A 103 -2.63 -9.03 -13.46
CA ASP A 103 -2.80 -10.29 -12.73
C ASP A 103 -3.08 -9.98 -11.25
N TRP A 104 -3.97 -10.72 -10.64
CA TRP A 104 -4.34 -10.57 -9.23
C TRP A 104 -3.53 -11.48 -8.28
N ARG A 105 -2.84 -12.48 -8.83
CA ARG A 105 -2.16 -13.53 -8.04
C ARG A 105 -1.05 -13.02 -7.13
N PHE A 106 -0.52 -11.83 -7.40
CA PHE A 106 0.48 -11.19 -6.55
C PHE A 106 -0.11 -10.62 -5.25
N ALA A 107 -1.44 -10.53 -5.12
CA ALA A 107 -2.11 -9.90 -4.00
C ALA A 107 -3.09 -10.84 -3.29
N ALA A 108 -3.11 -10.81 -1.97
CA ALA A 108 -4.11 -11.46 -1.15
C ALA A 108 -4.67 -10.46 -0.14
N VAL A 109 -5.99 -10.46 0.04
CA VAL A 109 -6.70 -9.55 0.94
C VAL A 109 -7.42 -10.36 2.01
N GLY A 110 -7.34 -9.94 3.26
CA GLY A 110 -8.08 -10.53 4.38
C GLY A 110 -8.68 -9.46 5.28
N GLY A 111 -9.47 -9.89 6.28
CA GLY A 111 -10.12 -8.97 7.22
C GLY A 111 -11.32 -8.20 6.67
N MET A 112 -11.81 -8.54 5.47
CA MET A 112 -12.98 -7.93 4.86
C MET A 112 -14.25 -8.62 5.36
N LYS A 113 -15.14 -7.89 6.04
CA LYS A 113 -16.46 -8.42 6.41
C LYS A 113 -17.35 -8.57 5.17
N GLY A 114 -17.82 -9.80 4.92
CA GLY A 114 -18.84 -10.07 3.92
C GLY A 114 -18.41 -9.91 2.45
N GLY A 115 -17.12 -9.91 2.16
CA GLY A 115 -16.62 -9.83 0.78
C GLY A 115 -17.04 -8.56 0.03
N LYS A 116 -17.46 -7.51 0.73
CA LYS A 116 -17.78 -6.24 0.10
C LYS A 116 -16.51 -5.57 -0.36
N ALA A 117 -16.50 -5.15 -1.62
CA ALA A 117 -15.43 -4.36 -2.20
C ALA A 117 -15.27 -3.03 -1.45
N LEU A 118 -14.05 -2.50 -1.49
CA LEU A 118 -13.79 -1.12 -1.08
C LEU A 118 -14.75 -0.18 -1.82
N LYS A 119 -15.24 0.85 -1.14
CA LYS A 119 -16.05 1.88 -1.80
C LYS A 119 -15.22 2.55 -2.88
N ALA A 120 -15.79 2.62 -4.06
CA ALA A 120 -15.20 3.35 -5.19
C ALA A 120 -15.30 4.87 -4.97
#